data_d55d2a860dcb5003420b1290e6400c9e
#
_entry.id   d55d2a860dcb5003420b1290e6400c9e
#
_cell.length_a   1.000
_cell.length_b   1.000
_cell.length_c   1.000
_cell.angle_alpha   90.00
_cell.angle_beta   90.00
_cell.angle_gamma   90.00
#
_symmetry.space_group_name_H-M   'P 1'
#
loop_
_entity.id
_entity.type
_entity.pdbx_description
1 polymer ?
#
loop_
_entity_poly.entity_id
_entity_poly.type
_entity_poly.pdbx_seq_one_letter_code
_entity_poly.pdbx_strand_id
1 'polypeptide(L)'
;MMHYEDEIELTSPVAAQLLGMRDGRIVGKTNLRAYFQRGLEAYPELHFRLEDVLWGVNSVVLYYTNQKGTRTGEFLELSAAGKVGRVVANYSA
;
A
#
# COMPACT_ATOMS: atom_id res chain seq x y z
N MET A 1 1.50 8.29 8.55
CA MET A 1 0.08 8.40 8.13
C MET A 1 -0.39 9.85 7.95
N MET A 2 0.48 10.82 8.19
CA MET A 2 0.13 12.26 8.10
C MET A 2 -0.25 12.70 6.68
N HIS A 3 0.28 12.02 5.66
CA HIS A 3 0.08 12.40 4.25
C HIS A 3 -1.08 11.66 3.58
N TYR A 4 -1.86 10.90 4.35
CA TYR A 4 -3.01 10.17 3.84
C TYR A 4 -4.30 10.88 4.23
N GLU A 5 -5.30 10.80 3.35
CA GLU A 5 -6.65 11.22 3.68
C GLU A 5 -7.24 10.35 4.78
N ASP A 6 -8.16 10.91 5.58
CA ASP A 6 -8.80 10.13 6.66
C ASP A 6 -9.59 8.95 6.11
N GLU A 7 -10.16 9.09 4.92
CA GLU A 7 -10.93 8.05 4.25
C GLU A 7 -10.11 7.34 3.17
N ILE A 8 -8.80 7.25 3.36
CA ILE A 8 -7.90 6.52 2.47
C ILE A 8 -8.42 5.13 2.15
N GLU A 9 -8.26 4.71 0.90
CA GLU A 9 -8.63 3.38 0.44
C GLU A 9 -7.39 2.66 -0.06
N LEU A 10 -7.11 1.51 0.52
CA LEU A 10 -6.03 0.61 0.08
C LEU A 10 -6.66 -0.65 -0.50
N THR A 11 -6.18 -1.06 -1.67
CA THR A 11 -6.51 -2.36 -2.26
C THR A 11 -5.21 -3.13 -2.43
N SER A 12 -5.13 -4.32 -1.84
CA SER A 12 -3.90 -5.13 -1.85
C SER A 12 -4.21 -6.61 -1.78
N PRO A 13 -3.56 -7.44 -2.63
CA PRO A 13 -3.66 -8.90 -2.51
C PRO A 13 -3.17 -9.42 -1.17
N VAL A 14 -2.18 -8.76 -0.56
CA VAL A 14 -1.68 -9.13 0.76
C VAL A 14 -2.75 -8.87 1.82
N ALA A 15 -3.48 -7.77 1.71
CA ALA A 15 -4.60 -7.50 2.62
C ALA A 15 -5.69 -8.56 2.47
N ALA A 16 -6.00 -8.95 1.24
CA ALA A 16 -6.97 -10.02 0.99
C ALA A 16 -6.56 -11.32 1.68
N GLN A 17 -5.31 -11.69 1.55
CA GLN A 17 -4.78 -12.92 2.13
C GLN A 17 -4.67 -12.84 3.65
N LEU A 18 -4.12 -11.77 4.17
CA LEU A 18 -3.83 -11.62 5.60
C LEU A 18 -5.10 -11.48 6.43
N LEU A 19 -6.11 -10.80 5.90
CA LEU A 19 -7.36 -10.55 6.59
C LEU A 19 -8.50 -11.49 6.18
N GLY A 20 -8.24 -12.40 5.25
CA GLY A 20 -9.24 -13.36 4.78
C GLY A 20 -10.40 -12.75 4.03
N MET A 21 -10.18 -11.62 3.36
CA MET A 21 -11.22 -10.90 2.62
C MET A 21 -11.02 -11.08 1.10
N ARG A 22 -12.12 -11.01 0.35
CA ARG A 22 -12.08 -11.26 -1.09
C ARG A 22 -11.46 -10.12 -1.90
N ASP A 23 -11.83 -8.89 -1.54
CA ASP A 23 -11.49 -7.72 -2.36
C ASP A 23 -10.17 -7.05 -1.96
N GLY A 24 -9.61 -7.42 -0.81
CA GLY A 24 -8.36 -6.84 -0.33
C GLY A 24 -8.46 -5.33 -0.06
N ARG A 25 -9.67 -4.83 0.19
CA ARG A 25 -9.93 -3.40 0.29
C ARG A 25 -10.05 -2.97 1.73
N ILE A 26 -9.25 -1.98 2.10
CA ILE A 26 -9.26 -1.41 3.45
C ILE A 26 -9.60 0.07 3.31
N VAL A 27 -10.60 0.52 4.05
CA VAL A 27 -11.06 1.90 4.01
C VAL A 27 -10.89 2.53 5.39
N GLY A 28 -10.35 3.74 5.38
CA GLY A 28 -10.17 4.54 6.58
C GLY A 28 -8.80 4.41 7.21
N LYS A 29 -8.31 5.51 7.73
CA LYS A 29 -6.96 5.62 8.28
C LYS A 29 -6.76 4.70 9.49
N THR A 30 -7.77 4.56 10.33
CA THR A 30 -7.71 3.69 11.50
C THR A 30 -7.55 2.22 11.11
N ASN A 31 -8.34 1.77 10.13
CA ASN A 31 -8.26 0.39 9.63
C ASN A 31 -6.95 0.13 8.91
N LEU A 32 -6.46 1.12 8.17
CA LEU A 32 -5.18 1.00 7.47
C LEU A 32 -4.02 0.87 8.45
N ARG A 33 -4.05 1.65 9.52
CA ARG A 33 -3.03 1.59 10.58
C ARG A 33 -3.02 0.22 11.26
N ALA A 34 -4.20 -0.31 11.57
CA ALA A 34 -4.33 -1.65 12.15
C ALA A 34 -3.80 -2.72 11.21
N TYR A 35 -4.07 -2.59 9.92
CA TYR A 35 -3.56 -3.51 8.91
C TYR A 35 -2.02 -3.48 8.85
N PHE A 36 -1.42 -2.30 8.83
CA PHE A 36 0.04 -2.18 8.79
C PHE A 36 0.68 -2.82 10.03
N GLN A 37 0.10 -2.60 11.21
CA GLN A 37 0.60 -3.20 12.43
C GLN A 37 0.52 -4.73 12.37
N ARG A 38 -0.59 -5.26 11.88
CA ARG A 38 -0.78 -6.71 11.72
C ARG A 38 0.22 -7.28 10.71
N GLY A 39 0.49 -6.55 9.63
CA GLY A 39 1.48 -6.94 8.64
C GLY A 39 2.89 -7.03 9.23
N LEU A 40 3.27 -6.07 10.05
CA LEU A 40 4.58 -6.08 10.71
C LEU A 40 4.72 -7.23 11.70
N GLU A 41 3.64 -7.60 12.40
CA GLU A 41 3.62 -8.76 13.29
C GLU A 41 3.77 -10.08 12.52
N ALA A 42 3.12 -10.17 11.36
CA ALA A 42 3.17 -11.37 10.52
C ALA A 42 4.51 -11.52 9.79
N TYR A 43 5.15 -10.40 9.45
CA TYR A 43 6.40 -10.37 8.68
C TYR A 43 7.42 -9.46 9.36
N PRO A 44 7.99 -9.88 10.51
CA PRO A 44 8.88 -9.01 11.30
C PRO A 44 10.20 -8.66 10.61
N GLU A 45 10.60 -9.43 9.61
CA GLU A 45 11.83 -9.18 8.85
C GLU A 45 11.58 -8.43 7.54
N LEU A 46 10.37 -7.88 7.38
CA LEU A 46 9.99 -7.17 6.16
C LEU A 46 10.81 -5.90 5.99
N HIS A 47 11.50 -5.78 4.85
CA HIS A 47 12.08 -4.51 4.43
C HIS A 47 12.03 -4.41 2.92
N PHE A 48 12.09 -3.18 2.43
CA PHE A 48 11.89 -2.85 1.03
C PHE A 48 13.07 -2.09 0.48
N ARG A 49 13.35 -2.35 -0.80
CA ARG A 49 14.32 -1.59 -1.57
C ARG A 49 13.58 -0.86 -2.69
N LEU A 50 13.55 0.46 -2.62
CA LEU A 50 12.93 1.27 -3.67
C LEU A 50 13.80 1.24 -4.93
N GLU A 51 13.20 0.80 -6.04
CA GLU A 51 13.90 0.70 -7.33
C GLU A 51 13.61 1.91 -8.21
N ASP A 52 12.38 2.41 -8.21
CA ASP A 52 11.99 3.52 -9.07
C ASP A 52 10.76 4.23 -8.55
N VAL A 53 10.58 5.48 -8.98
CA VAL A 53 9.42 6.31 -8.70
C VAL A 53 8.96 6.93 -10.01
N LEU A 54 7.70 6.68 -10.38
CA LEU A 54 7.11 7.20 -11.60
C LEU A 54 6.01 8.20 -11.24
N TRP A 55 6.02 9.37 -11.89
CA TRP A 55 5.13 10.46 -11.55
C TRP A 55 4.06 10.68 -12.61
N GLY A 56 2.81 10.83 -12.18
CA GLY A 56 1.69 11.27 -13.01
C GLY A 56 1.26 12.69 -12.65
N VAL A 57 0.12 13.11 -13.18
CA VAL A 57 -0.43 14.45 -12.90
C VAL A 57 -0.86 14.56 -11.44
N ASN A 58 -1.56 13.56 -10.94
CA ASN A 58 -2.03 13.50 -9.56
C ASN A 58 -1.85 12.10 -8.98
N SER A 59 -0.81 11.41 -9.43
CA SER A 59 -0.53 10.04 -8.99
C SER A 59 0.97 9.78 -8.98
N VAL A 60 1.35 8.76 -8.22
CA VAL A 60 2.73 8.28 -8.12
C VAL A 60 2.71 6.76 -8.14
N VAL A 61 3.64 6.16 -8.86
CA VAL A 61 3.87 4.72 -8.78
C VAL A 61 5.20 4.49 -8.12
N LEU A 62 5.19 3.73 -7.03
CA LEU A 62 6.40 3.26 -6.36
C LEU A 62 6.69 1.84 -6.80
N TYR A 63 7.89 1.61 -7.28
CA TYR A 63 8.35 0.28 -7.68
C TYR A 63 9.46 -0.15 -6.73
N TYR A 64 9.23 -1.24 -6.01
CA TYR A 64 10.19 -1.71 -5.02
C TYR A 64 10.21 -3.24 -4.92
N THR A 65 11.25 -3.75 -4.29
CA THR A 65 11.41 -5.18 -4.02
C THR A 65 11.51 -5.41 -2.53
N ASN A 66 11.11 -6.60 -2.08
CA ASN A 66 11.28 -6.99 -0.69
C ASN A 66 12.48 -7.95 -0.54
N GLN A 67 12.73 -8.40 0.67
CA GLN A 67 13.85 -9.28 0.99
C GLN A 67 13.79 -10.64 0.28
N LYS A 68 12.62 -11.03 -0.23
CA LYS A 68 12.44 -12.29 -0.98
C LYS A 68 12.53 -12.10 -2.48
N GLY A 69 12.76 -10.87 -2.95
CA GLY A 69 12.80 -10.56 -4.36
C GLY A 69 11.44 -10.36 -5.00
N THR A 70 10.36 -10.32 -4.22
CA THR A 70 9.03 -10.00 -4.74
C THR A 70 8.99 -8.53 -5.16
N ARG A 71 8.51 -8.28 -6.37
CA ARG A 71 8.40 -6.93 -6.91
C ARG A 71 7.01 -6.39 -6.64
N THR A 72 6.94 -5.12 -6.25
CA THR A 72 5.69 -4.42 -5.98
C THR A 72 5.61 -3.16 -6.80
N GLY A 73 4.48 -2.98 -7.51
CA GLY A 73 4.11 -1.71 -8.12
C GLY A 73 2.95 -1.14 -7.32
N GLU A 74 3.19 -0.05 -6.63
CA GLU A 74 2.19 0.57 -5.76
C GLU A 74 1.74 1.89 -6.37
N PHE A 75 0.48 1.93 -6.80
CA PHE A 75 -0.13 3.11 -7.39
C PHE A 75 -0.78 3.93 -6.27
N LEU A 76 -0.34 5.19 -6.15
CA LEU A 76 -0.88 6.14 -5.17
C LEU A 76 -1.57 7.27 -5.90
N GLU A 77 -2.84 7.48 -5.61
CA GLU A 77 -3.63 8.58 -6.17
C GLU A 77 -3.75 9.69 -5.14
N LEU A 78 -3.42 10.91 -5.56
CA LEU A 78 -3.43 12.08 -4.69
C LEU A 78 -4.76 12.81 -4.81
N SER A 79 -5.27 13.28 -3.68
CA SER A 79 -6.45 14.13 -3.62
C SER A 79 -6.11 15.56 -4.02
N ALA A 80 -7.13 16.41 -4.13
CA ALA A 80 -6.96 17.83 -4.41
C ALA A 80 -6.11 18.54 -3.34
N ALA A 81 -6.11 18.01 -2.11
CA ALA A 81 -5.29 18.53 -1.01
C ALA A 81 -3.83 18.02 -1.06
N GLY A 82 -3.46 17.23 -2.05
CA GLY A 82 -2.12 16.67 -2.16
C GLY A 82 -1.84 15.51 -1.22
N LYS A 83 -2.88 14.91 -0.66
CA LYS A 83 -2.77 13.75 0.22
C LYS A 83 -3.12 12.48 -0.53
N VAL A 84 -2.57 11.34 -0.07
CA VAL A 84 -2.88 10.05 -0.66
C VAL A 84 -4.30 9.64 -0.29
N GLY A 85 -5.15 9.51 -1.29
CA GLY A 85 -6.56 9.13 -1.11
C GLY A 85 -6.83 7.68 -1.50
N ARG A 86 -6.02 7.10 -2.36
CA ARG A 86 -6.18 5.72 -2.79
C ARG A 86 -4.83 5.09 -3.10
N VAL A 87 -4.66 3.86 -2.66
CA VAL A 87 -3.47 3.05 -2.94
C VAL A 87 -3.92 1.73 -3.52
N VAL A 88 -3.31 1.33 -4.63
CA VAL A 88 -3.53 0.02 -5.23
C VAL A 88 -2.18 -0.68 -5.31
N ALA A 89 -2.01 -1.75 -4.57
CA ALA A 89 -0.77 -2.51 -4.53
C ALA A 89 -0.85 -3.70 -5.46
N ASN A 90 0.21 -3.90 -6.25
CA ASN A 90 0.33 -4.98 -7.21
C ASN A 90 1.66 -5.70 -6.98
N TYR A 91 1.62 -7.02 -6.88
CA TYR A 91 2.80 -7.82 -6.56
C TYR A 91 3.12 -8.81 -7.67
N SER A 92 4.40 -9.08 -7.85
CA SER A 92 4.81 -10.18 -8.70
C SER A 92 4.47 -11.52 -8.04
N ALA A 93 4.21 -12.51 -8.87
CA ALA A 93 3.87 -13.85 -8.39
C ALA A 93 5.08 -14.54 -7.73
#